data_bab39f5f862fee3152593a439664b028
#
_entry.id   bab39f5f862fee3152593a439664b028
#
_cell.length_a   1.000
_cell.length_b   1.000
_cell.length_c   1.000
_cell.angle_alpha   90.00
_cell.angle_beta   90.00
_cell.angle_gamma   90.00
#
_symmetry.space_group_name_H-M   'P 1'
#
loop_
_entity.id
_entity.type
_entity.pdbx_description
1 polymer ?
#
loop_
_entity_poly.entity_id
_entity_poly.type
_entity_poly.pdbx_seq_one_letter_code
_entity_poly.pdbx_strand_id
1 'polypeptide(L)'
;MRKKKELVLWGILCVGLILLYLLSSTDWIIKEKEVEVYPVSLIISDTSDDDYVNFRKGVDQAAVEYNVDVSFITLYEKDNLAQQMELVRREAADGAGAVILEPVDELECRQYLEENTYGTPIILLGELSPDEEVKGAVHMDWTAAGRKLGEAITAEQSPIFLSGSLQITHISARRGR
;
A
#
# COMPACT_ATOMS: atom_id res chain seq x y z
N MET A 1 -17.43 -46.18 -53.99
CA MET A 1 -16.12 -45.91 -53.41
C MET A 1 -16.00 -44.46 -52.87
N ARG A 2 -16.54 -43.46 -53.52
CA ARG A 2 -16.46 -42.03 -53.13
C ARG A 2 -17.10 -41.73 -51.76
N LYS A 3 -18.30 -42.22 -51.50
CA LYS A 3 -19.01 -42.01 -50.20
C LYS A 3 -18.27 -42.56 -48.97
N LYS A 4 -17.53 -43.68 -49.12
CA LYS A 4 -16.74 -44.20 -47.99
C LYS A 4 -15.53 -43.32 -47.67
N LYS A 5 -14.92 -42.68 -48.65
CA LYS A 5 -13.81 -41.76 -48.47
C LYS A 5 -14.27 -40.47 -47.81
N GLU A 6 -15.44 -39.94 -48.14
CA GLU A 6 -16.06 -38.78 -47.54
C GLU A 6 -16.42 -39.05 -46.07
N LEU A 7 -16.98 -40.23 -45.77
CA LEU A 7 -17.30 -40.60 -44.36
C LEU A 7 -16.05 -40.70 -43.48
N VAL A 8 -14.94 -41.24 -44.01
CA VAL A 8 -13.67 -41.30 -43.30
C VAL A 8 -13.08 -39.90 -43.07
N LEU A 9 -13.19 -39.02 -44.08
CA LEU A 9 -12.73 -37.64 -43.95
C LEU A 9 -13.47 -36.86 -42.85
N TRP A 10 -14.80 -37.01 -42.81
CA TRP A 10 -15.66 -36.41 -41.75
C TRP A 10 -15.35 -36.99 -40.37
N GLY A 11 -15.08 -38.30 -40.28
CA GLY A 11 -14.66 -38.93 -39.03
C GLY A 11 -13.31 -38.36 -38.48
N ILE A 12 -12.35 -38.19 -39.35
CA ILE A 12 -11.04 -37.60 -38.98
C ILE A 12 -11.25 -36.14 -38.52
N LEU A 13 -12.08 -35.37 -39.22
CA LEU A 13 -12.38 -34.00 -38.87
C LEU A 13 -13.03 -33.89 -37.46
N CYS A 14 -14.04 -34.74 -37.18
CA CYS A 14 -14.68 -34.80 -35.90
C CYS A 14 -13.73 -35.20 -34.77
N VAL A 15 -12.90 -36.21 -34.98
CA VAL A 15 -11.86 -36.59 -33.99
C VAL A 15 -10.89 -35.46 -33.73
N GLY A 16 -10.44 -34.75 -34.81
CA GLY A 16 -9.59 -33.58 -34.68
C GLY A 16 -10.20 -32.46 -33.87
N LEU A 17 -11.49 -32.15 -34.11
CA LEU A 17 -12.23 -31.14 -33.33
C LEU A 17 -12.42 -31.54 -31.87
N ILE A 18 -12.72 -32.80 -31.58
CA ILE A 18 -12.83 -33.30 -30.20
C ILE A 18 -11.50 -33.21 -29.48
N LEU A 19 -10.42 -33.56 -30.17
CA LEU A 19 -9.05 -33.50 -29.61
C LEU A 19 -8.64 -32.05 -29.33
N LEU A 20 -8.98 -31.13 -30.22
CA LEU A 20 -8.77 -29.69 -30.07
C LEU A 20 -9.60 -29.11 -28.93
N TYR A 21 -10.85 -29.55 -28.79
CA TYR A 21 -11.73 -29.19 -27.66
C TYR A 21 -11.18 -29.69 -26.32
N LEU A 22 -10.73 -30.94 -26.26
CA LEU A 22 -10.12 -31.52 -25.07
C LEU A 22 -8.80 -30.80 -24.69
N LEU A 23 -7.97 -30.45 -25.66
CA LEU A 23 -6.75 -29.68 -25.45
C LEU A 23 -7.06 -28.25 -24.97
N SER A 24 -8.12 -27.63 -25.48
CA SER A 24 -8.55 -26.28 -25.09
C SER A 24 -9.26 -26.24 -23.75
N SER A 25 -9.96 -27.33 -23.37
CA SER A 25 -10.70 -27.40 -22.10
C SER A 25 -9.86 -27.94 -20.93
N THR A 26 -8.65 -28.39 -21.20
CA THR A 26 -7.74 -28.85 -20.17
C THR A 26 -6.79 -27.70 -19.84
N ASP A 27 -6.79 -27.23 -18.59
CA ASP A 27 -5.89 -26.22 -18.02
C ASP A 27 -4.37 -26.52 -18.16
N TRP A 28 -4.04 -27.41 -19.08
CA TRP A 28 -2.69 -27.89 -19.28
C TRP A 28 -1.81 -26.92 -20.09
N ILE A 29 -2.46 -26.01 -20.83
CA ILE A 29 -1.75 -25.07 -21.73
C ILE A 29 -1.44 -23.75 -21.03
N ILE A 30 -2.24 -23.34 -20.03
CA ILE A 30 -1.99 -22.13 -19.24
C ILE A 30 -2.20 -22.47 -17.77
N LYS A 31 -1.20 -23.06 -17.12
CA LYS A 31 -1.06 -22.90 -15.69
C LYS A 31 -0.57 -21.48 -15.47
N GLU A 32 -1.45 -20.52 -15.47
CA GLU A 32 -1.20 -19.28 -14.74
C GLU A 32 -0.87 -19.71 -13.32
N LYS A 33 0.38 -19.47 -12.90
CA LYS A 33 0.75 -19.59 -11.49
C LYS A 33 -0.17 -18.62 -10.76
N GLU A 34 -1.16 -19.14 -10.03
CA GLU A 34 -1.96 -18.31 -9.12
C GLU A 34 -0.96 -17.57 -8.24
N VAL A 35 -0.76 -16.31 -8.55
CA VAL A 35 0.06 -15.44 -7.73
C VAL A 35 -0.82 -15.11 -6.55
N GLU A 36 -0.47 -15.61 -5.39
CA GLU A 36 -1.15 -15.32 -4.15
C GLU A 36 -1.06 -13.81 -3.90
N VAL A 37 -2.19 -13.14 -3.91
CA VAL A 37 -2.30 -11.70 -3.66
C VAL A 37 -2.66 -11.53 -2.19
N TYR A 38 -1.85 -10.79 -1.45
CA TYR A 38 -2.06 -10.54 -0.03
C TYR A 38 -2.90 -9.28 0.16
N PRO A 39 -4.11 -9.38 0.76
CA PRO A 39 -4.94 -8.22 1.06
C PRO A 39 -4.33 -7.43 2.22
N VAL A 40 -4.15 -6.14 2.04
CA VAL A 40 -3.66 -5.22 3.06
C VAL A 40 -4.62 -4.03 3.16
N SER A 41 -5.05 -3.71 4.37
CA SER A 41 -5.89 -2.55 4.64
C SER A 41 -5.03 -1.41 5.16
N LEU A 42 -5.11 -0.25 4.51
CA LEU A 42 -4.42 0.96 4.91
C LEU A 42 -5.45 1.98 5.39
N ILE A 43 -5.45 2.24 6.70
CA ILE A 43 -6.39 3.12 7.38
C ILE A 43 -5.66 4.43 7.71
N ILE A 44 -6.11 5.53 7.10
CA ILE A 44 -5.55 6.86 7.36
C ILE A 44 -6.35 7.61 8.42
N SER A 45 -5.74 8.63 9.02
CA SER A 45 -6.33 9.43 10.10
C SER A 45 -7.34 10.49 9.64
N ASP A 46 -7.42 10.74 8.33
CA ASP A 46 -8.27 11.78 7.75
C ASP A 46 -9.58 11.21 7.14
N THR A 47 -10.51 12.10 6.84
CA THR A 47 -11.79 11.83 6.17
C THR A 47 -11.68 11.84 4.64
N SER A 48 -10.57 12.31 4.09
CA SER A 48 -10.24 12.35 2.67
C SER A 48 -8.83 11.84 2.42
N ASP A 49 -8.59 11.29 1.23
CA ASP A 49 -7.27 10.89 0.76
C ASP A 49 -6.61 11.93 -0.17
N ASP A 50 -7.18 13.14 -0.26
CA ASP A 50 -6.70 14.19 -1.17
C ASP A 50 -5.26 14.61 -0.87
N ASP A 51 -4.88 14.67 0.42
CA ASP A 51 -3.52 15.01 0.85
C ASP A 51 -2.53 13.85 0.66
N TYR A 52 -3.03 12.64 0.44
CA TYR A 52 -2.24 11.40 0.30
C TYR A 52 -1.95 10.99 -1.14
N VAL A 53 -2.28 11.81 -2.14
CA VAL A 53 -2.15 11.45 -3.58
C VAL A 53 -0.76 10.93 -3.94
N ASN A 54 0.31 11.56 -3.44
CA ASN A 54 1.68 11.13 -3.73
C ASN A 54 2.08 9.88 -2.94
N PHE A 55 1.61 9.76 -1.69
CA PHE A 55 1.79 8.57 -0.88
C PHE A 55 1.10 7.38 -1.53
N ARG A 56 -0.16 7.54 -1.93
CA ARG A 56 -0.95 6.52 -2.62
C ARG A 56 -0.26 6.00 -3.89
N LYS A 57 0.31 6.90 -4.71
CA LYS A 57 1.11 6.47 -5.88
C LYS A 57 2.28 5.56 -5.51
N GLY A 58 2.96 5.85 -4.40
CA GLY A 58 4.03 4.99 -3.89
C GLY A 58 3.51 3.64 -3.41
N VAL A 59 2.37 3.64 -2.72
CA VAL A 59 1.69 2.42 -2.27
C VAL A 59 1.26 1.57 -3.48
N ASP A 60 0.66 2.17 -4.50
CA ASP A 60 0.21 1.47 -5.72
C ASP A 60 1.41 0.84 -6.47
N GLN A 61 2.55 1.52 -6.53
CA GLN A 61 3.77 0.96 -7.12
C GLN A 61 4.28 -0.25 -6.32
N ALA A 62 4.34 -0.12 -5.00
CA ALA A 62 4.75 -1.21 -4.13
C ALA A 62 3.76 -2.39 -4.19
N ALA A 63 2.46 -2.13 -4.27
CA ALA A 63 1.43 -3.13 -4.39
C ALA A 63 1.64 -4.03 -5.62
N VAL A 64 1.96 -3.44 -6.77
CA VAL A 64 2.29 -4.19 -7.98
C VAL A 64 3.59 -4.97 -7.84
N GLU A 65 4.62 -4.38 -7.23
CA GLU A 65 5.94 -5.01 -7.08
C GLU A 65 5.89 -6.23 -6.15
N TYR A 66 5.10 -6.15 -5.07
CA TYR A 66 5.05 -7.18 -4.02
C TYR A 66 3.81 -8.10 -4.10
N ASN A 67 2.97 -7.96 -5.15
CA ASN A 67 1.71 -8.70 -5.31
C ASN A 67 0.77 -8.55 -4.09
N VAL A 68 0.58 -7.33 -3.67
CA VAL A 68 -0.28 -6.94 -2.56
C VAL A 68 -1.50 -6.20 -3.12
N ASP A 69 -2.69 -6.47 -2.57
CA ASP A 69 -3.89 -5.68 -2.84
C ASP A 69 -4.12 -4.73 -1.67
N VAL A 70 -4.02 -3.43 -1.91
CA VAL A 70 -4.10 -2.42 -0.85
C VAL A 70 -5.42 -1.67 -0.92
N SER A 71 -6.25 -1.86 0.11
CA SER A 71 -7.48 -1.09 0.33
C SER A 71 -7.19 0.18 1.12
N PHE A 72 -7.43 1.33 0.53
CA PHE A 72 -7.30 2.63 1.18
C PHE A 72 -8.60 2.99 1.90
N ILE A 73 -8.54 3.22 3.20
CA ILE A 73 -9.71 3.45 4.06
C ILE A 73 -9.56 4.77 4.79
N THR A 74 -10.56 5.62 4.65
CA THR A 74 -10.67 6.92 5.34
C THR A 74 -11.67 6.84 6.49
N LEU A 75 -11.58 7.78 7.43
CA LEU A 75 -12.57 7.93 8.50
C LEU A 75 -13.83 8.64 7.99
N TYR A 76 -14.97 8.44 8.64
CA TYR A 76 -16.18 9.27 8.41
C TYR A 76 -16.13 10.57 9.20
N GLU A 77 -15.49 10.53 10.38
CA GLU A 77 -15.32 11.67 11.25
C GLU A 77 -13.85 11.85 11.59
N LYS A 78 -13.35 13.06 11.42
CA LYS A 78 -11.98 13.40 11.75
C LYS A 78 -11.69 13.18 13.22
N ASP A 79 -10.48 12.74 13.53
CA ASP A 79 -9.98 12.55 14.90
C ASP A 79 -10.82 11.58 15.75
N ASN A 80 -11.56 10.64 15.14
CA ASN A 80 -12.38 9.66 15.83
C ASN A 80 -11.63 8.33 16.03
N LEU A 81 -10.94 8.21 17.19
CA LEU A 81 -10.20 6.99 17.54
C LEU A 81 -11.09 5.76 17.63
N ALA A 82 -12.28 5.89 18.24
CA ALA A 82 -13.19 4.75 18.40
C ALA A 82 -13.62 4.17 17.05
N GLN A 83 -13.90 5.03 16.08
CA GLN A 83 -14.20 4.62 14.71
C GLN A 83 -12.97 3.98 14.05
N GLN A 84 -11.78 4.55 14.25
CA GLN A 84 -10.54 4.02 13.67
C GLN A 84 -10.26 2.60 14.20
N MET A 85 -10.39 2.37 15.49
CA MET A 85 -10.19 1.05 16.09
C MET A 85 -11.25 0.03 15.65
N GLU A 86 -12.49 0.47 15.44
CA GLU A 86 -13.53 -0.39 14.87
C GLU A 86 -13.22 -0.79 13.42
N LEU A 87 -12.65 0.12 12.63
CA LEU A 87 -12.17 -0.20 11.28
C LEU A 87 -11.03 -1.23 11.34
N VAL A 88 -10.05 -1.06 12.23
CA VAL A 88 -8.96 -2.04 12.42
C VAL A 88 -9.54 -3.42 12.75
N ARG A 89 -10.49 -3.48 13.70
CA ARG A 89 -11.14 -4.72 14.11
C ARG A 89 -11.88 -5.38 12.94
N ARG A 90 -12.62 -4.59 12.17
CA ARG A 90 -13.38 -5.08 11.01
C ARG A 90 -12.46 -5.64 9.93
N GLU A 91 -11.44 -4.91 9.53
CA GLU A 91 -10.51 -5.35 8.49
C GLU A 91 -9.74 -6.61 8.90
N ALA A 92 -9.32 -6.69 10.17
CA ALA A 92 -8.71 -7.91 10.69
C ALA A 92 -9.67 -9.11 10.68
N ALA A 93 -10.95 -8.90 11.04
CA ALA A 93 -11.98 -9.94 10.99
C ALA A 93 -12.34 -10.37 9.57
N ASP A 94 -12.30 -9.45 8.62
CA ASP A 94 -12.60 -9.69 7.20
C ASP A 94 -11.42 -10.37 6.46
N GLY A 95 -10.31 -10.61 7.16
CA GLY A 95 -9.19 -11.42 6.65
C GLY A 95 -8.08 -10.62 5.99
N ALA A 96 -7.91 -9.34 6.35
CA ALA A 96 -6.73 -8.59 5.96
C ALA A 96 -5.46 -9.33 6.41
N GLY A 97 -4.51 -9.52 5.51
CA GLY A 97 -3.20 -10.12 5.79
C GLY A 97 -2.31 -9.21 6.63
N ALA A 98 -2.53 -7.89 6.55
CA ALA A 98 -1.94 -6.88 7.41
C ALA A 98 -2.81 -5.63 7.44
N VAL A 99 -2.71 -4.86 8.52
CA VAL A 99 -3.31 -3.52 8.64
C VAL A 99 -2.20 -2.49 8.79
N ILE A 100 -2.18 -1.51 7.90
CA ILE A 100 -1.32 -0.33 8.01
C ILE A 100 -2.19 0.78 8.57
N LEU A 101 -1.78 1.40 9.65
CA LEU A 101 -2.57 2.35 10.41
C LEU A 101 -1.81 3.66 10.61
N GLU A 102 -2.38 4.76 10.14
CA GLU A 102 -1.97 6.09 10.54
C GLU A 102 -2.83 6.52 11.72
N PRO A 103 -2.30 6.52 12.96
CA PRO A 103 -3.11 6.76 14.14
C PRO A 103 -3.57 8.22 14.23
N VAL A 104 -4.83 8.44 14.64
CA VAL A 104 -5.34 9.79 14.95
C VAL A 104 -4.68 10.36 16.20
N ASP A 105 -4.38 9.51 17.18
CA ASP A 105 -3.54 9.79 18.33
C ASP A 105 -2.63 8.59 18.59
N GLU A 106 -1.32 8.82 18.58
CA GLU A 106 -0.33 7.74 18.67
C GLU A 106 -0.37 7.04 20.05
N LEU A 107 -0.54 7.79 21.14
CA LEU A 107 -0.50 7.22 22.49
C LEU A 107 -1.79 6.47 22.82
N GLU A 108 -2.93 7.06 22.52
CA GLU A 108 -4.23 6.42 22.76
C GLU A 108 -4.42 5.20 21.86
N CYS A 109 -4.00 5.29 20.58
CA CYS A 109 -4.01 4.18 19.66
C CYS A 109 -3.17 3.01 20.18
N ARG A 110 -1.95 3.27 20.66
CA ARG A 110 -1.08 2.25 21.23
C ARG A 110 -1.74 1.56 22.44
N GLN A 111 -2.26 2.32 23.39
CA GLN A 111 -2.95 1.75 24.55
C GLN A 111 -4.09 0.83 24.12
N TYR A 112 -4.85 1.24 23.12
CA TYR A 112 -5.95 0.44 22.61
C TYR A 112 -5.46 -0.86 21.93
N LEU A 113 -4.35 -0.81 21.22
CA LEU A 113 -3.76 -1.99 20.57
C LEU A 113 -3.17 -2.95 21.62
N GLU A 114 -2.55 -2.45 22.69
CA GLU A 114 -2.03 -3.28 23.79
C GLU A 114 -3.15 -4.02 24.57
N GLU A 115 -4.34 -3.41 24.67
CA GLU A 115 -5.49 -4.00 25.38
C GLU A 115 -6.26 -5.01 24.51
N ASN A 116 -6.03 -5.03 23.19
CA ASN A 116 -6.79 -5.82 22.24
C ASN A 116 -5.88 -6.58 21.27
N THR A 117 -6.10 -7.88 21.11
CA THR A 117 -5.39 -8.70 20.12
C THR A 117 -6.24 -8.89 18.87
N TYR A 118 -5.71 -8.55 17.72
CA TYR A 118 -6.44 -8.60 16.45
C TYR A 118 -6.11 -9.84 15.60
N GLY A 119 -5.04 -10.57 15.91
CA GLY A 119 -4.59 -11.73 15.13
C GLY A 119 -3.98 -11.41 13.78
N THR A 120 -4.01 -10.15 13.37
CA THR A 120 -3.46 -9.63 12.11
C THR A 120 -2.31 -8.69 12.44
N PRO A 121 -1.16 -8.74 11.75
CA PRO A 121 -0.05 -7.85 11.97
C PRO A 121 -0.45 -6.39 11.69
N ILE A 122 -0.12 -5.51 12.63
CA ILE A 122 -0.37 -4.07 12.52
C ILE A 122 0.95 -3.34 12.32
N ILE A 123 0.98 -2.41 11.36
CA ILE A 123 2.10 -1.56 11.03
C ILE A 123 1.64 -0.12 11.21
N LEU A 124 2.34 0.68 12.00
CA LEU A 124 2.00 2.09 12.22
C LEU A 124 2.74 3.01 11.23
N LEU A 125 2.01 4.00 10.73
CA LEU A 125 2.59 5.16 10.07
C LEU A 125 2.72 6.28 11.10
N GLY A 126 3.90 6.39 11.74
CA GLY A 126 4.12 7.32 12.83
C GLY A 126 5.47 7.11 13.52
N GLU A 127 5.74 7.85 14.58
CA GLU A 127 7.04 7.83 15.27
C GLU A 127 7.15 6.76 16.37
N LEU A 128 6.06 6.02 16.63
CA LEU A 128 6.06 4.99 17.66
C LEU A 128 6.96 3.81 17.30
N SER A 129 7.70 3.34 18.31
CA SER A 129 8.54 2.14 18.16
C SER A 129 7.68 0.87 18.09
N PRO A 130 8.09 -0.14 17.31
CA PRO A 130 7.44 -1.45 17.31
C PRO A 130 7.46 -2.12 18.70
N ASP A 131 6.44 -2.93 18.99
CA ASP A 131 6.31 -3.74 20.19
C ASP A 131 5.68 -5.11 19.88
N GLU A 132 5.10 -5.79 20.87
CA GLU A 132 4.50 -7.12 20.65
C GLU A 132 3.28 -7.07 19.71
N GLU A 133 2.47 -6.05 19.79
CA GLU A 133 1.24 -5.90 19.00
C GLU A 133 1.52 -5.17 17.67
N VAL A 134 2.41 -4.18 17.69
CA VAL A 134 2.81 -3.41 16.50
C VAL A 134 4.06 -4.05 15.88
N LYS A 135 3.92 -4.69 14.75
CA LYS A 135 5.01 -5.45 14.09
C LYS A 135 6.01 -4.57 13.34
N GLY A 136 5.66 -3.32 13.09
CA GLY A 136 6.52 -2.36 12.41
C GLY A 136 5.99 -0.93 12.52
N ALA A 137 6.89 0.01 12.36
CA ALA A 137 6.54 1.42 12.21
C ALA A 137 7.30 2.02 11.03
N VAL A 138 6.63 2.87 10.29
CA VAL A 138 7.19 3.63 9.17
C VAL A 138 7.04 5.10 9.49
N HIS A 139 8.14 5.82 9.53
CA HIS A 139 8.15 7.25 9.81
C HIS A 139 9.00 8.02 8.80
N MET A 140 8.74 9.31 8.69
CA MET A 140 9.52 10.20 7.85
C MET A 140 10.82 10.62 8.59
N ASP A 141 11.96 10.48 7.93
CA ASP A 141 13.21 11.08 8.43
C ASP A 141 13.19 12.60 8.20
N TRP A 142 12.62 13.32 9.15
CA TRP A 142 12.53 14.78 9.14
C TRP A 142 13.91 15.45 9.09
N THR A 143 14.95 14.80 9.64
CA THR A 143 16.33 15.32 9.59
C THR A 143 16.87 15.24 8.17
N ALA A 144 16.68 14.11 7.51
CA ALA A 144 17.08 13.97 6.10
C ALA A 144 16.26 14.88 5.18
N ALA A 145 14.96 15.02 5.43
CA ALA A 145 14.10 15.93 4.68
C ALA A 145 14.55 17.39 4.83
N GLY A 146 14.82 17.84 6.05
CA GLY A 146 15.34 19.18 6.33
C GLY A 146 16.71 19.44 5.70
N ARG A 147 17.60 18.44 5.71
CA ARG A 147 18.91 18.53 5.05
C ARG A 147 18.75 18.67 3.53
N LYS A 148 17.92 17.84 2.88
CA LYS A 148 17.62 17.93 1.44
C LYS A 148 17.03 19.28 1.07
N LEU A 149 16.13 19.81 1.90
CA LEU A 149 15.58 21.15 1.70
C LEU A 149 16.68 22.23 1.75
N GLY A 150 17.58 22.17 2.73
CA GLY A 150 18.73 23.06 2.85
C GLY A 150 19.67 22.97 1.64
N GLU A 151 19.95 21.77 1.16
CA GLU A 151 20.76 21.52 -0.04
C GLU A 151 20.08 22.10 -1.30
N ALA A 152 18.79 21.92 -1.46
CA ALA A 152 18.03 22.46 -2.59
C ALA A 152 18.04 24.00 -2.59
N ILE A 153 17.85 24.63 -1.43
CA ILE A 153 17.92 26.10 -1.28
C ILE A 153 19.33 26.60 -1.62
N THR A 154 20.38 25.90 -1.21
CA THR A 154 21.76 26.30 -1.52
C THR A 154 22.15 26.05 -2.97
N ALA A 155 21.62 25.02 -3.61
CA ALA A 155 21.87 24.71 -5.02
C ALA A 155 21.22 25.71 -5.98
N GLU A 156 20.08 26.27 -5.61
CA GLU A 156 19.36 27.29 -6.37
C GLU A 156 19.88 28.72 -6.15
N GLN A 157 20.94 28.92 -5.37
CA GLN A 157 21.51 30.26 -5.13
C GLN A 157 22.11 30.87 -6.38
N SER A 158 21.25 31.41 -7.22
CA SER A 158 21.58 32.51 -8.13
C SER A 158 21.96 33.75 -7.31
N PRO A 159 22.87 34.63 -7.76
CA PRO A 159 23.34 35.81 -7.00
C PRO A 159 22.24 36.74 -6.49
N ILE A 160 21.05 36.67 -7.05
CA ILE A 160 19.86 37.44 -6.64
C ILE A 160 19.30 36.96 -5.28
N PHE A 161 19.54 35.70 -4.90
CA PHE A 161 19.06 35.11 -3.64
C PHE A 161 19.95 35.42 -2.44
N LEU A 162 21.20 35.86 -2.66
CA LEU A 162 22.15 36.17 -1.58
C LEU A 162 21.65 37.33 -0.71
N SER A 163 20.83 38.24 -1.22
CA SER A 163 20.24 39.30 -0.39
C SER A 163 19.11 38.78 0.54
N GLY A 164 18.47 37.66 0.21
CA GLY A 164 17.48 36.99 1.04
C GLY A 164 18.08 36.04 2.06
N SER A 165 19.27 35.47 1.80
CA SER A 165 19.92 34.51 2.69
C SER A 165 20.38 35.10 4.01
N LEU A 166 20.68 36.42 4.07
CA LEU A 166 20.98 37.12 5.30
C LEU A 166 19.83 37.12 6.30
N GLN A 167 18.58 37.03 5.85
CA GLN A 167 17.42 36.91 6.74
C GLN A 167 17.25 35.49 7.30
N ILE A 168 17.57 34.47 6.53
CA ILE A 168 17.44 33.06 6.95
C ILE A 168 18.53 32.71 7.97
N THR A 169 19.74 33.20 7.80
CA THR A 169 20.84 33.03 8.78
C THR A 169 20.52 33.67 10.14
N HIS A 170 19.78 34.77 10.15
CA HIS A 170 19.34 35.44 11.38
C HIS A 170 18.25 34.66 12.15
N ILE A 171 17.39 33.93 11.44
CA ILE A 171 16.36 33.07 12.05
C ILE A 171 16.98 31.80 12.65
N SER A 172 17.96 31.20 11.98
CA SER A 172 18.71 30.03 12.47
C SER A 172 19.54 30.35 13.73
N ALA A 173 20.16 31.54 13.83
CA ALA A 173 20.94 31.94 14.98
C ALA A 173 20.08 32.27 16.24
N ARG A 174 18.77 32.52 16.09
CA ARG A 174 17.85 32.78 17.22
C ARG A 174 17.28 31.53 17.88
N ARG A 175 17.37 30.35 17.24
CA ARG A 175 16.91 29.07 17.82
C ARG A 175 17.99 28.31 18.62
N GLY A 176 19.18 28.82 18.72
CA GLY A 176 20.33 28.19 19.41
C GLY A 176 20.75 28.89 20.68
N ARG A 177 19.85 29.49 21.46
CA ARG A 177 20.09 29.92 22.84
C ARG A 177 18.92 29.69 23.75
#